data_725e3a296b1e8704018c7391fe2bf68d
#
_entry.id   725e3a296b1e8704018c7391fe2bf68d
#
_cell.length_a   1.000
_cell.length_b   1.000
_cell.length_c   1.000
_cell.angle_alpha   90.00
_cell.angle_beta   90.00
_cell.angle_gamma   90.00
#
_symmetry.space_group_name_H-M   'P 1'
#
loop_
_entity.id
_entity.type
_entity.pdbx_description
1 polymer ?
#
loop_
_entity_poly.entity_id
_entity_poly.type
_entity_poly.pdbx_seq_one_letter_code
_entity_poly.pdbx_strand_id
1 'polypeptide(L)'
;MKLQRRHFLASLLAVPAVAALAQTGPPLVEVWKSPTCGCCKDWVKHLEANGFRVHVTETASHTMRTQLGIGEQYGSCHTARVGAYAIEDHVPARDIKRLLAEKPAAIGLAVPAMPIGSPGMDGPEYGGRRDPYDVLLLQKGGGSEVFQAYR
;
A
#
# COMPACT_ATOMS: atom_id res chain seq x y z
N MET A 1 9.44 -46.01 -58.09
CA MET A 1 9.38 -44.73 -57.34
C MET A 1 8.80 -45.02 -55.95
N LYS A 2 9.62 -44.94 -54.88
CA LYS A 2 9.20 -45.21 -53.50
C LYS A 2 8.99 -43.84 -52.79
N LEU A 3 7.73 -43.49 -52.41
CA LEU A 3 7.42 -42.32 -51.59
C LEU A 3 7.78 -42.61 -50.12
N GLN A 4 8.76 -41.90 -49.59
CA GLN A 4 9.05 -41.92 -48.15
C GLN A 4 8.10 -40.94 -47.44
N ARG A 5 7.22 -41.49 -46.58
CA ARG A 5 6.39 -40.75 -45.65
C ARG A 5 7.28 -40.25 -44.49
N ARG A 6 7.52 -38.94 -44.44
CA ARG A 6 8.16 -38.27 -43.29
C ARG A 6 7.11 -38.06 -42.19
N HIS A 7 7.24 -38.80 -41.09
CA HIS A 7 6.48 -38.58 -39.87
C HIS A 7 7.06 -37.37 -39.11
N PHE A 8 6.32 -36.25 -39.07
CA PHE A 8 6.61 -35.13 -38.20
C PHE A 8 6.09 -35.50 -36.79
N LEU A 9 6.99 -35.82 -35.87
CA LEU A 9 6.68 -35.91 -34.45
C LEU A 9 6.60 -34.48 -33.87
N ALA A 10 5.38 -34.00 -33.63
CA ALA A 10 5.14 -32.75 -32.91
C ALA A 10 5.33 -33.00 -31.40
N SER A 11 6.48 -32.60 -30.86
CA SER A 11 6.73 -32.61 -29.42
C SER A 11 5.94 -31.50 -28.78
N LEU A 12 4.86 -31.80 -28.05
CA LEU A 12 4.17 -30.89 -27.16
C LEU A 12 5.06 -30.59 -25.95
N LEU A 13 5.64 -29.40 -25.88
CA LEU A 13 6.30 -28.88 -24.68
C LEU A 13 5.22 -28.50 -23.65
N ALA A 14 5.03 -29.34 -22.65
CA ALA A 14 4.20 -29.02 -21.48
C ALA A 14 4.91 -27.97 -20.64
N VAL A 15 4.44 -26.72 -20.67
CA VAL A 15 4.90 -25.65 -19.79
C VAL A 15 4.28 -25.88 -18.40
N PRO A 16 5.06 -26.10 -17.35
CA PRO A 16 4.50 -26.24 -16.00
C PRO A 16 3.85 -24.90 -15.58
N ALA A 17 2.56 -24.91 -15.29
CA ALA A 17 1.87 -23.79 -14.67
C ALA A 17 2.39 -23.64 -13.24
N VAL A 18 3.22 -22.64 -12.99
CA VAL A 18 3.62 -22.25 -11.63
C VAL A 18 2.38 -21.66 -10.97
N ALA A 19 1.74 -22.44 -10.12
CA ALA A 19 0.66 -21.96 -9.26
C ALA A 19 1.24 -20.91 -8.32
N ALA A 20 0.88 -19.63 -8.51
CA ALA A 20 1.18 -18.58 -7.58
C ALA A 20 0.48 -18.92 -6.26
N LEU A 21 1.27 -19.25 -5.22
CA LEU A 21 0.76 -19.48 -3.87
C LEU A 21 0.16 -18.15 -3.39
N ALA A 22 -1.17 -18.06 -3.40
CA ALA A 22 -1.87 -16.95 -2.79
C ALA A 22 -1.52 -16.96 -1.29
N GLN A 23 -0.99 -15.85 -0.78
CA GLN A 23 -0.72 -15.71 0.65
C GLN A 23 -2.04 -15.78 1.41
N THR A 24 -2.27 -16.87 2.15
CA THR A 24 -3.54 -17.18 2.83
C THR A 24 -3.68 -16.51 4.20
N GLY A 25 -2.81 -15.58 4.56
CA GLY A 25 -2.83 -14.86 5.84
C GLY A 25 -3.22 -13.39 5.72
N PRO A 26 -3.43 -12.71 6.86
CA PRO A 26 -3.64 -11.27 6.87
C PRO A 26 -2.54 -10.52 6.10
N PRO A 27 -2.86 -9.47 5.32
CA PRO A 27 -1.87 -8.71 4.60
C PRO A 27 -0.82 -8.11 5.55
N LEU A 28 0.47 -8.23 5.18
CA LEU A 28 1.56 -7.62 5.92
C LEU A 28 1.77 -6.18 5.45
N VAL A 29 1.81 -5.25 6.41
CA VAL A 29 2.21 -3.85 6.20
C VAL A 29 3.57 -3.64 6.87
N GLU A 30 4.54 -3.24 6.09
CA GLU A 30 5.87 -2.83 6.58
C GLU A 30 5.89 -1.33 6.75
N VAL A 31 6.24 -0.83 7.93
CA VAL A 31 6.15 0.60 8.30
C VAL A 31 7.51 1.13 8.72
N TRP A 32 7.93 2.24 8.14
CA TRP A 32 9.12 3.00 8.53
C TRP A 32 8.69 4.33 9.15
N LYS A 33 8.99 4.51 10.42
CA LYS A 33 8.59 5.69 11.21
C LYS A 33 9.63 6.08 12.24
N SER A 34 9.62 7.36 12.66
CA SER A 34 10.42 7.78 13.81
C SER A 34 9.98 7.07 15.10
N PRO A 35 10.92 6.69 15.99
CA PRO A 35 10.58 6.09 17.29
C PRO A 35 9.73 7.01 18.16
N THR A 36 9.84 8.32 17.99
CA THR A 36 9.12 9.35 18.79
C THR A 36 7.75 9.73 18.22
N CYS A 37 7.37 9.21 17.03
CA CYS A 37 6.08 9.54 16.41
C CYS A 37 4.91 8.84 17.13
N GLY A 38 4.14 9.58 17.92
CA GLY A 38 2.98 9.09 18.68
C GLY A 38 1.82 8.70 17.76
N CYS A 39 1.35 9.61 16.92
CA CYS A 39 0.24 9.38 15.97
C CYS A 39 0.52 8.20 15.03
N CYS A 40 1.78 7.96 14.65
CA CYS A 40 2.14 6.79 13.86
C CYS A 40 1.90 5.48 14.62
N LYS A 41 2.10 5.45 15.95
CA LYS A 41 1.79 4.27 16.78
C LYS A 41 0.29 3.99 16.79
N ASP A 42 -0.52 5.02 16.86
CA ASP A 42 -1.98 4.86 16.87
C ASP A 42 -2.51 4.46 15.49
N TRP A 43 -1.91 4.92 14.39
CA TRP A 43 -2.19 4.40 13.05
C TRP A 43 -1.83 2.91 12.91
N VAL A 44 -0.70 2.47 13.46
CA VAL A 44 -0.33 1.04 13.49
C VAL A 44 -1.40 0.23 14.21
N LYS A 45 -1.84 0.65 15.41
CA LYS A 45 -2.95 -0.01 16.15
C LYS A 45 -4.24 -0.05 15.33
N HIS A 46 -4.55 1.04 14.60
CA HIS A 46 -5.70 1.08 13.70
C HIS A 46 -5.61 0.00 12.62
N LEU A 47 -4.45 -0.20 12.01
CA LEU A 47 -4.26 -1.26 11.01
C LEU A 47 -4.42 -2.65 11.62
N GLU A 48 -3.79 -2.91 12.77
CA GLU A 48 -3.88 -4.21 13.48
C GLU A 48 -5.33 -4.53 13.86
N ALA A 49 -6.06 -3.55 14.41
CA ALA A 49 -7.48 -3.68 14.75
C ALA A 49 -8.36 -3.95 13.51
N ASN A 50 -7.89 -3.60 12.32
CA ASN A 50 -8.56 -3.85 11.05
C ASN A 50 -8.04 -5.09 10.31
N GLY A 51 -7.28 -5.97 10.98
CA GLY A 51 -6.89 -7.27 10.45
C GLY A 51 -5.66 -7.26 9.54
N PHE A 52 -4.81 -6.25 9.62
CA PHE A 52 -3.48 -6.27 9.03
C PHE A 52 -2.47 -6.84 10.03
N ARG A 53 -1.44 -7.51 9.54
CA ARG A 53 -0.20 -7.73 10.29
C ARG A 53 0.70 -6.55 10.02
N VAL A 54 1.35 -6.02 11.06
CA VAL A 54 2.24 -4.85 10.90
C VAL A 54 3.64 -5.20 11.39
N HIS A 55 4.64 -4.82 10.59
CA HIS A 55 6.05 -4.86 10.96
C HIS A 55 6.61 -3.43 10.95
N VAL A 56 7.07 -2.97 12.11
CA VAL A 56 7.58 -1.60 12.28
C VAL A 56 9.10 -1.60 12.32
N THR A 57 9.71 -0.77 11.47
CA THR A 57 11.13 -0.41 11.52
C THR A 57 11.26 1.02 11.99
N GLU A 58 11.84 1.24 13.16
CA GLU A 58 12.04 2.57 13.73
C GLU A 58 13.26 3.25 13.09
N THR A 59 13.00 4.07 12.08
CA THR A 59 13.99 4.83 11.32
C THR A 59 13.33 6.03 10.63
N ALA A 60 14.13 6.92 10.06
CA ALA A 60 13.60 8.00 9.22
C ALA A 60 12.94 7.42 7.95
N SER A 61 11.72 7.85 7.66
CA SER A 61 10.92 7.33 6.53
C SER A 61 11.39 7.83 5.16
N HIS A 62 12.12 8.94 5.11
CA HIS A 62 12.54 9.62 3.87
C HIS A 62 13.18 8.68 2.83
N THR A 63 14.15 7.85 3.24
CA THR A 63 14.82 6.92 2.33
C THR A 63 13.84 5.94 1.69
N MET A 64 12.92 5.39 2.49
CA MET A 64 11.92 4.46 1.98
C MET A 64 10.87 5.14 1.10
N ARG A 65 10.49 6.38 1.44
CA ARG A 65 9.63 7.23 0.59
C ARG A 65 10.18 7.35 -0.82
N THR A 66 11.45 7.74 -0.93
CA THR A 66 12.15 7.86 -2.21
C THR A 66 12.23 6.52 -2.96
N GLN A 67 12.60 5.43 -2.26
CA GLN A 67 12.71 4.09 -2.86
C GLN A 67 11.37 3.55 -3.37
N LEU A 68 10.28 3.89 -2.70
CA LEU A 68 8.93 3.50 -3.10
C LEU A 68 8.31 4.44 -4.16
N GLY A 69 9.05 5.47 -4.59
CA GLY A 69 8.64 6.38 -5.66
C GLY A 69 7.59 7.42 -5.25
N ILE A 70 7.42 7.66 -3.94
CA ILE A 70 6.51 8.69 -3.44
C ILE A 70 7.18 10.05 -3.60
N GLY A 71 6.50 10.99 -4.27
CA GLY A 71 6.99 12.36 -4.43
C GLY A 71 7.05 13.12 -3.08
N GLU A 72 8.06 13.97 -2.92
CA GLU A 72 8.31 14.73 -1.68
C GLU A 72 7.11 15.58 -1.23
N GLN A 73 6.31 16.06 -2.16
CA GLN A 73 5.08 16.84 -1.88
C GLN A 73 4.01 16.06 -1.12
N TYR A 74 4.08 14.73 -1.10
CA TYR A 74 3.17 13.86 -0.35
C TYR A 74 3.76 13.40 0.98
N GLY A 75 5.03 13.73 1.24
CA GLY A 75 5.77 13.27 2.38
C GLY A 75 5.20 13.75 3.71
N SER A 76 5.15 12.85 4.70
CA SER A 76 4.65 13.12 6.03
C SER A 76 5.39 12.29 7.10
N CYS A 77 4.71 11.88 8.16
CA CYS A 77 5.30 11.28 9.36
C CYS A 77 5.91 9.89 9.16
N HIS A 78 5.29 9.07 8.31
CA HIS A 78 5.75 7.70 8.10
C HIS A 78 5.44 7.24 6.68
N THR A 79 6.19 6.25 6.25
CA THR A 79 6.01 5.57 4.97
C THR A 79 5.79 4.09 5.22
N ALA A 80 4.92 3.45 4.48
CA ALA A 80 4.68 2.02 4.59
C ALA A 80 4.60 1.36 3.20
N ARG A 81 4.65 0.02 3.20
CA ARG A 81 4.43 -0.83 2.03
C ARG A 81 3.46 -1.94 2.36
N VAL A 82 2.52 -2.21 1.47
CA VAL A 82 1.64 -3.37 1.51
C VAL A 82 1.57 -4.04 0.14
N GLY A 83 2.08 -5.26 0.04
CA GLY A 83 2.23 -5.90 -1.26
C GLY A 83 3.11 -5.07 -2.20
N ALA A 84 2.57 -4.67 -3.36
CA ALA A 84 3.27 -3.85 -4.34
C ALA A 84 3.02 -2.33 -4.18
N TYR A 85 2.24 -1.91 -3.16
CA TYR A 85 1.81 -0.53 -3.00
C TYR A 85 2.52 0.18 -1.87
N ALA A 86 2.87 1.44 -2.11
CA ALA A 86 3.32 2.38 -1.11
C ALA A 86 2.12 3.01 -0.39
N ILE A 87 2.26 3.24 0.91
CA ILE A 87 1.28 3.95 1.73
C ILE A 87 2.03 5.06 2.44
N GLU A 88 1.56 6.28 2.29
CA GLU A 88 2.15 7.44 2.95
C GLU A 88 1.16 8.01 3.95
N ASP A 89 1.60 8.09 5.20
CA ASP A 89 0.87 8.68 6.31
C ASP A 89 -0.44 7.96 6.69
N HIS A 90 -1.43 8.68 7.23
CA HIS A 90 -2.61 8.20 7.96
C HIS A 90 -3.75 7.66 7.06
N VAL A 91 -3.41 6.86 6.06
CA VAL A 91 -4.40 6.25 5.15
C VAL A 91 -5.29 5.27 5.94
N PRO A 92 -6.63 5.39 5.87
CA PRO A 92 -7.54 4.47 6.54
C PRO A 92 -7.41 3.03 6.05
N ALA A 93 -7.49 2.07 6.98
CA ALA A 93 -7.40 0.64 6.69
C ALA A 93 -8.40 0.17 5.62
N ARG A 94 -9.61 0.76 5.60
CA ARG A 94 -10.63 0.44 4.59
C ARG A 94 -10.18 0.80 3.17
N ASP A 95 -9.48 1.93 3.02
CA ASP A 95 -8.99 2.38 1.72
C ASP A 95 -7.79 1.54 1.26
N ILE A 96 -6.94 1.10 2.19
CA ILE A 96 -5.87 0.13 1.89
C ILE A 96 -6.49 -1.21 1.43
N LYS A 97 -7.55 -1.69 2.10
CA LYS A 97 -8.25 -2.92 1.67
C LYS A 97 -8.85 -2.77 0.27
N ARG A 98 -9.45 -1.62 -0.01
CA ARG A 98 -10.00 -1.31 -1.34
C ARG A 98 -8.91 -1.27 -2.41
N LEU A 99 -7.77 -0.63 -2.13
CA LEU A 99 -6.60 -0.61 -3.02
C LEU A 99 -6.13 -2.03 -3.36
N LEU A 100 -6.02 -2.90 -2.33
CA LEU A 100 -5.59 -4.29 -2.52
C LEU A 100 -6.60 -5.13 -3.32
N ALA A 101 -7.88 -4.80 -3.24
CA ALA A 101 -8.94 -5.47 -3.99
C ALA A 101 -9.01 -5.00 -5.46
N GLU A 102 -8.97 -3.69 -5.68
CA GLU A 102 -9.08 -3.06 -7.01
C GLU A 102 -7.81 -3.18 -7.85
N LYS A 103 -6.65 -3.23 -7.20
CA LYS A 103 -5.32 -3.40 -7.82
C LYS A 103 -5.04 -2.42 -8.97
N PRO A 104 -5.25 -1.12 -8.79
CA PRO A 104 -4.97 -0.14 -9.84
C PRO A 104 -3.48 -0.10 -10.20
N ALA A 105 -3.16 0.34 -11.42
CA ALA A 105 -1.78 0.52 -11.89
C ALA A 105 -1.17 1.83 -11.33
N ALA A 106 -1.00 1.91 -10.01
CA ALA A 106 -0.56 3.09 -9.28
C ALA A 106 0.69 2.79 -8.42
N ILE A 107 1.28 3.82 -7.81
CA ILE A 107 2.33 3.71 -6.78
C ILE A 107 1.69 3.25 -5.47
N GLY A 108 0.57 3.87 -5.07
CA GLY A 108 -0.09 3.61 -3.80
C GLY A 108 -1.02 4.73 -3.36
N LEU A 109 -1.20 4.90 -2.04
CA LEU A 109 -2.06 5.92 -1.45
C LEU A 109 -1.29 6.87 -0.55
N ALA A 110 -1.79 8.11 -0.42
CA ALA A 110 -1.27 9.09 0.53
C ALA A 110 -2.40 9.89 1.19
N VAL A 111 -2.17 10.29 2.46
CA VAL A 111 -2.96 11.29 3.19
C VAL A 111 -2.00 12.39 3.66
N PRO A 112 -1.73 13.42 2.84
CA PRO A 112 -0.78 14.47 3.21
C PRO A 112 -1.25 15.30 4.42
N ALA A 113 -0.29 15.82 5.20
CA ALA A 113 -0.49 16.81 6.25
C ALA A 113 -1.22 16.33 7.53
N MET A 114 -1.36 15.03 7.75
CA MET A 114 -1.91 14.47 9.01
C MET A 114 -3.22 15.14 9.47
N PRO A 115 -4.29 15.13 8.67
CA PRO A 115 -5.54 15.81 9.01
C PRO A 115 -6.16 15.24 10.30
N ILE A 116 -6.67 16.12 11.16
CA ILE A 116 -7.38 15.72 12.38
C ILE A 116 -8.60 14.89 11.98
N GLY A 117 -8.82 13.76 12.66
CA GLY A 117 -9.88 12.82 12.34
C GLY A 117 -9.48 11.71 11.38
N SER A 118 -8.27 11.75 10.77
CA SER A 118 -7.69 10.58 10.13
C SER A 118 -7.22 9.56 11.18
N PRO A 119 -7.10 8.26 10.84
CA PRO A 119 -6.70 7.24 11.82
C PRO A 119 -5.35 7.55 12.47
N GLY A 120 -5.31 7.57 13.81
CA GLY A 120 -4.14 8.00 14.58
C GLY A 120 -4.06 9.51 14.84
N MET A 121 -4.94 10.29 14.22
CA MET A 121 -5.19 11.71 14.48
C MET A 121 -6.64 11.94 14.96
N ASP A 122 -7.24 10.94 15.56
CA ASP A 122 -8.64 10.87 15.98
C ASP A 122 -8.80 10.55 17.48
N GLY A 123 -7.71 10.67 18.25
CA GLY A 123 -7.69 10.44 19.68
C GLY A 123 -8.47 11.48 20.49
N PRO A 124 -8.67 11.22 21.80
CA PRO A 124 -9.44 12.10 22.69
C PRO A 124 -8.82 13.52 22.82
N GLU A 125 -7.51 13.67 22.59
CA GLU A 125 -6.81 14.94 22.60
C GLU A 125 -7.29 15.92 21.52
N TYR A 126 -7.92 15.41 20.45
CA TYR A 126 -8.49 16.24 19.38
C TYR A 126 -9.93 16.67 19.65
N GLY A 127 -10.54 16.24 20.79
CA GLY A 127 -11.87 16.67 21.21
C GLY A 127 -13.00 16.34 20.21
N GLY A 128 -12.84 15.31 19.40
CA GLY A 128 -13.82 14.88 18.37
C GLY A 128 -13.80 15.75 17.10
N ARG A 129 -12.84 16.66 16.96
CA ARG A 129 -12.66 17.43 15.70
C ARG A 129 -12.38 16.51 14.54
N ARG A 130 -12.86 16.93 13.36
CA ARG A 130 -12.59 16.28 12.08
C ARG A 130 -12.39 17.33 11.01
N ASP A 131 -11.24 17.30 10.37
CA ASP A 131 -10.95 18.14 9.23
C ASP A 131 -11.32 17.36 7.96
N PRO A 132 -11.85 18.00 6.91
CA PRO A 132 -12.03 17.34 5.63
C PRO A 132 -10.68 17.01 5.02
N TYR A 133 -10.54 15.81 4.42
CA TYR A 133 -9.32 15.40 3.74
C TYR A 133 -9.59 14.43 2.60
N ASP A 134 -8.61 14.27 1.74
CA ASP A 134 -8.63 13.32 0.65
C ASP A 134 -7.54 12.25 0.84
N VAL A 135 -7.90 11.01 0.56
CA VAL A 135 -6.95 9.95 0.26
C VAL A 135 -6.61 10.04 -1.22
N LEU A 136 -5.35 10.22 -1.53
CA LEU A 136 -4.85 10.40 -2.89
C LEU A 136 -4.31 9.08 -3.44
N LEU A 137 -4.66 8.73 -4.68
CA LEU A 137 -4.03 7.67 -5.46
C LEU A 137 -2.83 8.26 -6.19
N LEU A 138 -1.63 7.78 -5.87
CA LEU A 138 -0.37 8.24 -6.44
C LEU A 138 -0.08 7.55 -7.77
N GLN A 139 0.05 8.32 -8.86
CA GLN A 139 0.22 7.81 -10.21
C GLN A 139 1.68 7.51 -10.55
N LYS A 140 1.96 6.44 -11.31
CA LYS A 140 3.31 6.04 -11.73
C LYS A 140 4.04 7.09 -12.58
N GLY A 141 3.32 7.94 -13.26
CA GLY A 141 3.86 9.04 -14.07
C GLY A 141 4.07 10.36 -13.32
N GLY A 142 3.88 10.34 -11.99
CA GLY A 142 3.79 11.55 -11.16
C GLY A 142 2.36 12.09 -11.08
N GLY A 143 2.11 12.97 -10.10
CA GLY A 143 0.77 13.47 -9.81
C GLY A 143 -0.09 12.48 -8.99
N SER A 144 -1.32 12.89 -8.73
CA SER A 144 -2.29 12.10 -7.97
C SER A 144 -3.71 12.44 -8.37
N GLU A 145 -4.64 11.57 -8.00
CA GLU A 145 -6.08 11.80 -8.10
C GLU A 145 -6.76 11.44 -6.77
N VAL A 146 -7.95 11.95 -6.52
CA VAL A 146 -8.71 11.63 -5.31
C VAL A 146 -9.22 10.20 -5.38
N PHE A 147 -8.72 9.34 -4.49
CA PHE A 147 -9.18 7.96 -4.32
C PHE A 147 -10.43 7.93 -3.43
N GLN A 148 -10.41 8.65 -2.30
CA GLN A 148 -11.53 8.75 -1.38
C GLN A 148 -11.55 10.14 -0.74
N ALA A 149 -12.71 10.79 -0.71
CA ALA A 149 -12.93 12.04 -0.01
C ALA A 149 -13.61 11.81 1.35
N TYR A 150 -13.12 12.49 2.38
CA TYR A 150 -13.70 12.56 3.72
C TYR A 150 -14.15 14.00 3.98
N ARG A 151 -15.44 14.19 4.27
CA ARG A 151 -16.07 15.51 4.46
C ARG A 151 -16.79 15.57 5.80
#